data_b8818fb881ffe2db053ec9161b3eb18c
#
_entry.id   b8818fb881ffe2db053ec9161b3eb18c
#
_cell.length_a   1.000
_cell.length_b   1.000
_cell.length_c   1.000
_cell.angle_alpha   90.00
_cell.angle_beta   90.00
_cell.angle_gamma   90.00
#
_symmetry.space_group_name_H-M   'P 1'
#
loop_
_entity.id
_entity.type
_entity.pdbx_description
1 polymer ?
#
loop_
_entity_poly.entity_id
_entity_poly.type
_entity_poly.pdbx_seq_one_letter_code
_entity_poly.pdbx_strand_id
1 'polypeptide(L)'
;MKAHINGIDVRYTVTGSGPWITLSHSLACRLEMWDEEVKHLSKNFTVLAYDSRGHGESGAPAVPYTLDMISDDIKGLLDHVGAMQTHWIGLSMGGVFGLHASLKYPGLFETLVLADTSSKLLPEGVQAFKDRVATVKASGMEAMVEPTLKRWFKDSFRAKSPNLMDKVGRWIRTTPLDGYIGCSAAIPTVDVTDRLHEITVPCMVMVGADDIAMPPVMAETLDRHLPESQLVVIPDAGHLSNLEQSGAFNSALARFYKHY
;
A
#
# COMPACT_ATOMS: atom_id res chain seq x y z
N MET A 1 -13.49 -1.30 13.58
CA MET A 1 -12.96 -1.66 14.92
C MET A 1 -11.73 -0.83 15.21
N LYS A 2 -11.28 -0.76 16.47
CA LYS A 2 -9.99 -0.14 16.84
C LYS A 2 -9.25 -1.04 17.83
N ALA A 3 -7.92 -1.08 17.74
CA ALA A 3 -7.02 -1.80 18.64
C ALA A 3 -5.89 -0.87 19.06
N HIS A 4 -5.49 -0.92 20.34
CA HIS A 4 -4.34 -0.15 20.81
C HIS A 4 -3.05 -0.94 20.55
N ILE A 5 -2.23 -0.48 19.59
CA ILE A 5 -1.03 -1.15 19.09
C ILE A 5 0.14 -0.17 19.13
N ASN A 6 1.21 -0.50 19.80
CA ASN A 6 2.46 0.28 19.84
C ASN A 6 2.22 1.79 20.08
N GLY A 7 1.35 2.11 21.05
CA GLY A 7 1.08 3.48 21.48
C GLY A 7 0.12 4.28 20.60
N ILE A 8 -0.56 3.64 19.64
CA ILE A 8 -1.61 4.26 18.83
C ILE A 8 -2.86 3.38 18.77
N ASP A 9 -4.01 4.01 18.53
CA ASP A 9 -5.22 3.29 18.15
C ASP A 9 -5.20 3.04 16.64
N VAL A 10 -5.17 1.78 16.22
CA VAL A 10 -5.22 1.36 14.82
C VAL A 10 -6.67 1.03 14.46
N ARG A 11 -7.22 1.72 13.46
CA ARG A 11 -8.53 1.37 12.89
C ARG A 11 -8.39 0.23 11.91
N TYR A 12 -9.27 -0.77 12.01
CA TYR A 12 -9.31 -1.91 11.10
C TYR A 12 -10.71 -2.48 10.92
N THR A 13 -10.88 -3.28 9.88
CA THR A 13 -12.07 -4.10 9.62
C THR A 13 -11.66 -5.54 9.37
N VAL A 14 -12.53 -6.49 9.78
CA VAL A 14 -12.40 -7.92 9.46
C VAL A 14 -13.69 -8.35 8.77
N THR A 15 -13.58 -8.96 7.60
CA THR A 15 -14.74 -9.36 6.78
C THR A 15 -14.49 -10.73 6.16
N GLY A 16 -15.51 -11.59 6.13
CA GLY A 16 -15.41 -12.93 5.54
C GLY A 16 -14.93 -14.00 6.53
N SER A 17 -14.55 -15.15 5.99
CA SER A 17 -14.01 -16.30 6.74
C SER A 17 -13.10 -17.12 5.83
N GLY A 18 -12.14 -17.84 6.42
CA GLY A 18 -11.10 -18.61 5.73
C GLY A 18 -9.70 -18.19 6.15
N PRO A 19 -8.67 -18.49 5.37
CA PRO A 19 -7.30 -18.00 5.60
C PRO A 19 -7.26 -16.47 5.71
N TRP A 20 -6.30 -15.96 6.49
CA TRP A 20 -6.14 -14.51 6.64
C TRP A 20 -5.53 -13.87 5.40
N ILE A 21 -6.05 -12.73 5.00
CA ILE A 21 -5.47 -11.85 3.98
C ILE A 21 -5.53 -10.40 4.46
N THR A 22 -4.39 -9.72 4.44
CA THR A 22 -4.23 -8.35 4.96
C THR A 22 -4.01 -7.36 3.82
N LEU A 23 -4.76 -6.26 3.83
CA LEU A 23 -4.74 -5.22 2.82
C LEU A 23 -4.13 -3.94 3.37
N SER A 24 -3.04 -3.46 2.77
CA SER A 24 -2.30 -2.26 3.17
C SER A 24 -2.34 -1.20 2.08
N HIS A 25 -2.91 -0.04 2.40
CA HIS A 25 -3.22 1.03 1.46
C HIS A 25 -2.02 1.91 1.09
N SER A 26 -2.19 2.76 0.05
CA SER A 26 -1.22 3.76 -0.41
C SER A 26 -1.14 4.96 0.54
N LEU A 27 -0.06 5.75 0.44
CA LEU A 27 0.13 7.03 1.14
C LEU A 27 -1.07 7.96 0.89
N ALA A 28 -1.55 8.64 1.92
CA ALA A 28 -2.72 9.51 1.88
C ALA A 28 -4.04 8.84 1.45
N CYS A 29 -4.07 7.51 1.42
CA CYS A 29 -5.29 6.70 1.31
C CYS A 29 -5.69 6.17 2.70
N ARG A 30 -6.66 5.26 2.72
CA ARG A 30 -7.20 4.65 3.91
C ARG A 30 -7.85 3.31 3.55
N LEU A 31 -8.30 2.54 4.52
CA LEU A 31 -8.80 1.18 4.31
C LEU A 31 -9.95 1.09 3.26
N GLU A 32 -10.76 2.15 3.09
CA GLU A 32 -11.81 2.20 2.06
C GLU A 32 -11.27 2.23 0.62
N MET A 33 -9.97 2.34 0.43
CA MET A 33 -9.34 2.11 -0.88
C MET A 33 -9.58 0.68 -1.38
N TRP A 34 -9.79 -0.26 -0.47
CA TRP A 34 -9.92 -1.68 -0.72
C TRP A 34 -11.38 -2.20 -0.76
N ASP A 35 -12.38 -1.32 -0.81
CA ASP A 35 -13.79 -1.70 -0.75
C ASP A 35 -14.16 -2.79 -1.76
N GLU A 36 -13.66 -2.72 -3.01
CA GLU A 36 -13.96 -3.70 -4.05
C GLU A 36 -13.19 -5.01 -3.85
N GLU A 37 -11.92 -4.95 -3.44
CA GLU A 37 -11.10 -6.12 -3.12
C GLU A 37 -11.65 -6.86 -1.91
N VAL A 38 -12.11 -6.14 -0.87
CA VAL A 38 -12.77 -6.73 0.31
C VAL A 38 -14.00 -7.53 -0.13
N LYS A 39 -14.88 -6.97 -0.98
CA LYS A 39 -16.06 -7.67 -1.49
C LYS A 39 -15.70 -8.94 -2.28
N HIS A 40 -14.58 -8.87 -3.01
CA HIS A 40 -14.12 -9.99 -3.83
C HIS A 40 -13.51 -11.10 -2.98
N LEU A 41 -12.55 -10.74 -2.11
CA LEU A 41 -11.73 -11.67 -1.34
C LEU A 41 -12.48 -12.28 -0.15
N SER A 42 -13.42 -11.55 0.48
CA SER A 42 -14.17 -12.05 1.65
C SER A 42 -15.06 -13.25 1.38
N LYS A 43 -15.19 -13.64 0.12
CA LYS A 43 -15.90 -14.88 -0.26
C LYS A 43 -15.12 -16.13 0.14
N ASN A 44 -13.79 -16.05 0.24
CA ASN A 44 -12.91 -17.18 0.49
C ASN A 44 -11.86 -16.92 1.59
N PHE A 45 -11.70 -15.67 2.04
CA PHE A 45 -10.69 -15.26 3.00
C PHE A 45 -11.30 -14.49 4.17
N THR A 46 -10.60 -14.52 5.31
CA THR A 46 -10.79 -13.55 6.39
C THR A 46 -9.95 -12.31 6.04
N VAL A 47 -10.61 -11.27 5.52
CA VAL A 47 -9.97 -10.05 5.02
C VAL A 47 -9.79 -9.04 6.13
N LEU A 48 -8.53 -8.72 6.47
CA LEU A 48 -8.14 -7.64 7.35
C LEU A 48 -7.75 -6.42 6.51
N ALA A 49 -8.51 -5.33 6.59
CA ALA A 49 -8.11 -4.04 6.04
C ALA A 49 -7.92 -3.05 7.19
N TYR A 50 -6.89 -2.21 7.14
CA TYR A 50 -6.56 -1.31 8.24
C TYR A 50 -6.08 0.05 7.72
N ASP A 51 -6.25 1.07 8.55
CA ASP A 51 -5.61 2.37 8.37
C ASP A 51 -4.22 2.33 9.01
N SER A 52 -3.19 2.56 8.21
CA SER A 52 -1.81 2.60 8.70
C SER A 52 -1.60 3.77 9.68
N ARG A 53 -0.58 3.69 10.54
CA ARG A 53 -0.13 4.79 11.39
C ARG A 53 -0.17 6.11 10.63
N GLY A 54 -0.83 7.13 11.19
CA GLY A 54 -0.93 8.45 10.60
C GLY A 54 -1.93 8.59 9.45
N HIS A 55 -2.78 7.59 9.20
CA HIS A 55 -3.77 7.61 8.11
C HIS A 55 -5.17 7.27 8.61
N GLY A 56 -6.17 7.69 7.83
CA GLY A 56 -7.57 7.39 8.08
C GLY A 56 -8.02 7.83 9.48
N GLU A 57 -8.49 6.87 10.28
CA GLU A 57 -8.88 7.08 11.68
C GLU A 57 -7.91 6.43 12.68
N SER A 58 -6.74 5.99 12.21
CA SER A 58 -5.66 5.53 13.08
C SER A 58 -4.91 6.69 13.70
N GLY A 59 -4.25 6.45 14.82
CA GLY A 59 -3.47 7.45 15.53
C GLY A 59 -2.33 8.02 14.69
N ALA A 60 -2.13 9.33 14.80
CA ALA A 60 -1.08 10.08 14.09
C ALA A 60 -0.17 10.79 15.10
N PRO A 61 0.71 10.06 15.79
CA PRO A 61 1.65 10.66 16.74
C PRO A 61 2.65 11.56 16.00
N ALA A 62 3.36 12.39 16.78
CA ALA A 62 4.43 13.23 16.24
C ALA A 62 5.53 12.39 15.55
N VAL A 63 6.13 12.94 14.50
CA VAL A 63 7.27 12.33 13.78
C VAL A 63 8.54 12.25 14.68
N PRO A 64 9.51 11.36 14.40
CA PRO A 64 9.69 10.60 13.15
C PRO A 64 8.98 9.25 13.12
N TYR A 65 8.64 8.77 11.91
CA TYR A 65 8.25 7.38 11.66
C TYR A 65 9.39 6.62 10.97
N THR A 66 9.48 5.33 11.22
CA THR A 66 10.45 4.44 10.56
C THR A 66 9.74 3.21 9.99
N LEU A 67 10.36 2.55 9.01
CA LEU A 67 9.85 1.30 8.46
C LEU A 67 9.82 0.20 9.52
N ASP A 68 10.78 0.19 10.45
CA ASP A 68 10.79 -0.74 11.60
C ASP A 68 9.56 -0.55 12.50
N MET A 69 9.26 0.70 12.87
CA MET A 69 8.08 1.03 13.69
C MET A 69 6.78 0.60 13.00
N ILE A 70 6.67 0.82 11.69
CA ILE A 70 5.48 0.45 10.93
C ILE A 70 5.36 -1.07 10.82
N SER A 71 6.48 -1.78 10.64
CA SER A 71 6.49 -3.25 10.65
C SER A 71 6.06 -3.82 12.00
N ASP A 72 6.45 -3.18 13.11
CA ASP A 72 6.01 -3.56 14.45
C ASP A 72 4.50 -3.32 14.65
N ASP A 73 3.95 -2.24 14.05
CA ASP A 73 2.50 -2.00 14.07
C ASP A 73 1.73 -3.10 13.31
N ILE A 74 2.24 -3.50 12.14
CA ILE A 74 1.65 -4.59 11.34
C ILE A 74 1.67 -5.88 12.15
N LYS A 75 2.83 -6.25 12.71
CA LYS A 75 2.96 -7.46 13.53
C LYS A 75 2.04 -7.42 14.74
N GLY A 76 2.00 -6.29 15.47
CA GLY A 76 1.13 -6.11 16.62
C GLY A 76 -0.36 -6.17 16.29
N LEU A 77 -0.79 -5.65 15.12
CA LEU A 77 -2.17 -5.77 14.67
C LEU A 77 -2.53 -7.22 14.32
N LEU A 78 -1.64 -7.93 13.62
CA LEU A 78 -1.84 -9.34 13.27
C LEU A 78 -1.93 -10.20 14.54
N ASP A 79 -1.07 -9.98 15.52
CA ASP A 79 -1.13 -10.67 16.82
C ASP A 79 -2.45 -10.37 17.56
N HIS A 80 -2.90 -9.11 17.54
CA HIS A 80 -4.15 -8.70 18.18
C HIS A 80 -5.37 -9.42 17.62
N VAL A 81 -5.42 -9.61 16.29
CA VAL A 81 -6.54 -10.30 15.64
C VAL A 81 -6.38 -11.83 15.60
N GLY A 82 -5.26 -12.37 16.09
CA GLY A 82 -4.95 -13.79 16.08
C GLY A 82 -4.51 -14.36 14.73
N ALA A 83 -4.06 -13.50 13.81
CA ALA A 83 -3.54 -13.90 12.51
C ALA A 83 -2.04 -14.23 12.63
N MET A 84 -1.71 -15.47 12.96
CA MET A 84 -0.31 -15.92 13.09
C MET A 84 0.48 -15.81 11.79
N GLN A 85 -0.17 -16.06 10.67
CA GLN A 85 0.31 -15.86 9.30
C GLN A 85 -0.83 -15.26 8.47
N THR A 86 -0.50 -14.54 7.41
CA THR A 86 -1.47 -13.92 6.51
C THR A 86 -0.92 -13.83 5.09
N HIS A 87 -1.80 -13.89 4.09
CA HIS A 87 -1.48 -13.37 2.78
C HIS A 87 -1.43 -11.85 2.85
N TRP A 88 -0.53 -11.21 2.10
CA TRP A 88 -0.39 -9.75 2.11
C TRP A 88 -0.68 -9.16 0.73
N ILE A 89 -1.48 -8.10 0.70
CA ILE A 89 -1.65 -7.24 -0.47
C ILE A 89 -1.31 -5.82 -0.06
N GLY A 90 -0.25 -5.27 -0.62
CA GLY A 90 0.17 -3.90 -0.37
C GLY A 90 0.31 -3.10 -1.66
N LEU A 91 -0.29 -1.91 -1.70
CA LEU A 91 -0.17 -1.00 -2.84
C LEU A 91 0.69 0.20 -2.47
N SER A 92 1.71 0.51 -3.30
CA SER A 92 2.61 1.65 -3.13
C SER A 92 3.28 1.63 -1.75
N MET A 93 2.92 2.55 -0.85
CA MET A 93 3.34 2.55 0.55
C MET A 93 3.13 1.18 1.22
N GLY A 94 1.96 0.57 1.02
CA GLY A 94 1.64 -0.75 1.57
C GLY A 94 2.54 -1.86 1.03
N GLY A 95 3.00 -1.74 -0.22
CA GLY A 95 3.99 -2.65 -0.80
C GLY A 95 5.36 -2.50 -0.15
N VAL A 96 5.84 -1.25 0.04
CA VAL A 96 7.08 -0.97 0.80
C VAL A 96 7.01 -1.55 2.21
N PHE A 97 5.87 -1.39 2.88
CA PHE A 97 5.67 -1.93 4.23
C PHE A 97 5.68 -3.45 4.26
N GLY A 98 5.05 -4.11 3.28
CA GLY A 98 5.08 -5.56 3.13
C GLY A 98 6.49 -6.10 2.90
N LEU A 99 7.27 -5.49 2.01
CA LEU A 99 8.67 -5.87 1.78
C LEU A 99 9.51 -5.76 3.04
N HIS A 100 9.41 -4.63 3.75
CA HIS A 100 10.19 -4.42 4.97
C HIS A 100 9.75 -5.37 6.09
N ALA A 101 8.44 -5.55 6.29
CA ALA A 101 7.92 -6.44 7.32
C ALA A 101 8.27 -7.92 7.04
N SER A 102 8.27 -8.37 5.76
CA SER A 102 8.66 -9.73 5.42
C SER A 102 10.13 -10.04 5.74
N LEU A 103 11.01 -9.07 5.55
CA LEU A 103 12.43 -9.19 5.90
C LEU A 103 12.70 -9.07 7.40
N LYS A 104 11.88 -8.31 8.12
CA LYS A 104 12.00 -8.15 9.57
C LYS A 104 11.39 -9.33 10.33
N TYR A 105 10.31 -9.90 9.82
CA TYR A 105 9.55 -10.99 10.43
C TYR A 105 9.41 -12.17 9.45
N PRO A 106 10.47 -12.96 9.20
CA PRO A 106 10.40 -14.12 8.34
C PRO A 106 9.27 -15.07 8.77
N GLY A 107 8.47 -15.53 7.81
CA GLY A 107 7.33 -16.40 8.07
C GLY A 107 6.04 -15.68 8.48
N LEU A 108 6.02 -14.33 8.55
CA LEU A 108 4.80 -13.58 8.84
C LEU A 108 3.79 -13.65 7.70
N PHE A 109 4.26 -13.71 6.46
CA PHE A 109 3.43 -13.76 5.26
C PHE A 109 3.51 -15.12 4.57
N GLU A 110 2.37 -15.60 4.08
CA GLU A 110 2.25 -16.80 3.25
C GLU A 110 2.49 -16.48 1.77
N THR A 111 2.02 -15.33 1.32
CA THR A 111 2.26 -14.79 -0.03
C THR A 111 2.34 -13.27 0.04
N LEU A 112 2.96 -12.65 -0.96
CA LEU A 112 3.04 -11.20 -1.12
C LEU A 112 2.47 -10.76 -2.47
N VAL A 113 1.49 -9.86 -2.45
CA VAL A 113 1.09 -9.07 -3.62
C VAL A 113 1.62 -7.65 -3.43
N LEU A 114 2.51 -7.25 -4.33
CA LEU A 114 3.25 -6.00 -4.33
C LEU A 114 2.78 -5.16 -5.52
N ALA A 115 1.80 -4.27 -5.28
CA ALA A 115 1.17 -3.49 -6.33
C ALA A 115 1.73 -2.06 -6.38
N ASP A 116 2.08 -1.58 -7.58
CA ASP A 116 2.48 -0.19 -7.84
C ASP A 116 3.54 0.33 -6.84
N THR A 117 4.57 -0.46 -6.57
CA THR A 117 5.55 -0.25 -5.49
C THR A 117 6.99 -0.49 -5.94
N SER A 118 7.95 -0.35 -5.03
CA SER A 118 9.37 -0.51 -5.34
C SER A 118 10.17 -0.97 -4.12
N SER A 119 11.30 -1.65 -4.37
CA SER A 119 12.26 -2.07 -3.35
C SER A 119 13.29 -0.98 -3.00
N LYS A 120 13.41 0.05 -3.84
CA LYS A 120 14.33 1.18 -3.69
C LYS A 120 13.85 2.35 -4.53
N LEU A 121 13.97 3.57 -4.00
CA LEU A 121 13.73 4.77 -4.78
C LEU A 121 15.02 5.32 -5.38
N LEU A 122 14.91 5.82 -6.61
CA LEU A 122 15.97 6.60 -7.24
C LEU A 122 16.12 7.97 -6.55
N PRO A 123 17.28 8.66 -6.66
CA PRO A 123 17.52 9.95 -6.03
C PRO A 123 16.44 11.00 -6.32
N GLU A 124 15.89 11.02 -7.53
CA GLU A 124 14.81 11.93 -7.94
C GLU A 124 13.51 11.63 -7.19
N GLY A 125 13.20 10.35 -6.97
CA GLY A 125 12.06 9.92 -6.17
C GLY A 125 12.21 10.35 -4.70
N VAL A 126 13.40 10.17 -4.14
CA VAL A 126 13.73 10.65 -2.78
C VAL A 126 13.54 12.15 -2.66
N GLN A 127 14.05 12.92 -3.64
CA GLN A 127 13.91 14.38 -3.66
C GLN A 127 12.44 14.79 -3.77
N ALA A 128 11.66 14.13 -4.64
CA ALA A 128 10.23 14.39 -4.78
C ALA A 128 9.45 14.18 -3.47
N PHE A 129 9.84 13.21 -2.62
CA PHE A 129 9.26 13.06 -1.29
C PHE A 129 9.61 14.23 -0.36
N LYS A 130 10.86 14.71 -0.37
CA LYS A 130 11.28 15.88 0.40
C LYS A 130 10.50 17.14 -0.01
N ASP A 131 10.32 17.35 -1.31
CA ASP A 131 9.60 18.51 -1.85
C ASP A 131 8.13 18.48 -1.45
N ARG A 132 7.49 17.30 -1.47
CA ARG A 132 6.12 17.12 -0.97
C ARG A 132 6.00 17.42 0.53
N VAL A 133 6.96 16.96 1.34
CA VAL A 133 7.02 17.30 2.77
C VAL A 133 7.17 18.80 2.98
N ALA A 134 8.00 19.47 2.21
CA ALA A 134 8.12 20.94 2.26
C ALA A 134 6.83 21.63 1.89
N THR A 135 6.16 21.16 0.83
CA THR A 135 4.86 21.71 0.37
C THR A 135 3.78 21.58 1.44
N VAL A 136 3.62 20.39 2.05
CA VAL A 136 2.56 20.23 3.07
C VAL A 136 2.85 21.00 4.35
N LYS A 137 4.11 21.18 4.72
CA LYS A 137 4.49 22.04 5.86
C LYS A 137 4.16 23.52 5.61
N ALA A 138 4.31 23.97 4.38
CA ALA A 138 4.07 25.37 4.01
C ALA A 138 2.59 25.66 3.73
N SER A 139 1.85 24.72 3.11
CA SER A 139 0.53 24.99 2.50
C SER A 139 -0.55 23.99 2.91
N GLY A 140 -0.24 23.01 3.79
CA GLY A 140 -1.18 21.99 4.25
C GLY A 140 -1.53 20.94 3.20
N MET A 141 -2.37 19.99 3.59
CA MET A 141 -2.74 18.82 2.76
C MET A 141 -3.58 19.20 1.54
N GLU A 142 -4.31 20.33 1.57
CA GLU A 142 -5.09 20.80 0.41
C GLU A 142 -4.21 21.00 -0.83
N ALA A 143 -3.00 21.54 -0.64
CA ALA A 143 -2.05 21.76 -1.74
C ALA A 143 -1.60 20.47 -2.44
N MET A 144 -1.80 19.30 -1.80
CA MET A 144 -1.44 18.01 -2.36
C MET A 144 -2.54 17.33 -3.17
N VAL A 145 -3.80 17.80 -3.07
CA VAL A 145 -4.94 17.10 -3.67
C VAL A 145 -4.77 16.98 -5.19
N GLU A 146 -4.78 18.09 -5.89
CA GLU A 146 -4.74 18.09 -7.36
C GLU A 146 -3.44 17.50 -7.93
N PRO A 147 -2.22 17.84 -7.43
CA PRO A 147 -0.99 17.23 -7.91
C PRO A 147 -0.94 15.71 -7.70
N THR A 148 -1.53 15.22 -6.61
CA THR A 148 -1.55 13.79 -6.32
C THR A 148 -2.54 13.06 -7.20
N LEU A 149 -3.76 13.58 -7.40
CA LEU A 149 -4.74 12.99 -8.32
C LEU A 149 -4.19 12.90 -9.76
N LYS A 150 -3.50 13.95 -10.24
CA LYS A 150 -2.83 13.95 -11.55
C LYS A 150 -1.73 12.89 -11.67
N ARG A 151 -1.00 12.66 -10.59
CA ARG A 151 0.09 11.66 -10.59
C ARG A 151 -0.43 10.24 -10.48
N TRP A 152 -1.59 10.02 -9.83
CA TRP A 152 -2.11 8.68 -9.56
C TRP A 152 -3.03 8.14 -10.63
N PHE A 153 -3.76 9.01 -11.33
CA PHE A 153 -4.78 8.61 -12.30
C PHE A 153 -4.55 9.25 -13.66
N LYS A 154 -4.86 8.51 -14.70
CA LYS A 154 -4.86 9.01 -16.08
C LYS A 154 -5.87 10.14 -16.25
N ASP A 155 -5.56 11.13 -17.08
CA ASP A 155 -6.46 12.27 -17.35
C ASP A 155 -7.83 11.81 -17.87
N SER A 156 -7.83 10.80 -18.75
CA SER A 156 -9.05 10.21 -19.31
C SER A 156 -9.93 9.56 -18.23
N PHE A 157 -9.32 8.91 -17.25
CA PHE A 157 -10.05 8.28 -16.14
C PHE A 157 -10.59 9.34 -15.17
N ARG A 158 -9.76 10.34 -14.82
CA ARG A 158 -10.17 11.46 -13.95
C ARG A 158 -11.40 12.17 -14.49
N ALA A 159 -11.43 12.45 -15.82
CA ALA A 159 -12.57 13.10 -16.47
C ALA A 159 -13.85 12.25 -16.42
N LYS A 160 -13.75 10.92 -16.45
CA LYS A 160 -14.89 10.00 -16.41
C LYS A 160 -15.38 9.65 -15.01
N SER A 161 -14.55 9.90 -13.98
CA SER A 161 -14.79 9.42 -12.62
C SER A 161 -14.76 10.54 -11.57
N PRO A 162 -15.49 11.66 -11.73
CA PRO A 162 -15.42 12.82 -10.84
C PRO A 162 -15.77 12.46 -9.39
N ASN A 163 -16.76 11.62 -9.16
CA ASN A 163 -17.14 11.19 -7.80
C ASN A 163 -16.01 10.44 -7.08
N LEU A 164 -15.26 9.60 -7.80
CA LEU A 164 -14.10 8.91 -7.24
C LEU A 164 -12.97 9.90 -6.97
N MET A 165 -12.73 10.86 -7.87
CA MET A 165 -11.75 11.91 -7.66
C MET A 165 -12.07 12.73 -6.41
N ASP A 166 -13.33 13.09 -6.20
CA ASP A 166 -13.78 13.78 -4.98
C ASP A 166 -13.58 12.89 -3.72
N LYS A 167 -13.89 11.59 -3.82
CA LYS A 167 -13.67 10.61 -2.72
C LYS A 167 -12.19 10.56 -2.35
N VAL A 168 -11.31 10.33 -3.32
CA VAL A 168 -9.86 10.25 -3.10
C VAL A 168 -9.28 11.59 -2.67
N GLY A 169 -9.74 12.70 -3.27
CA GLY A 169 -9.36 14.05 -2.86
C GLY A 169 -9.68 14.34 -1.39
N ARG A 170 -10.84 13.86 -0.90
CA ARG A 170 -11.17 13.95 0.54
C ARG A 170 -10.19 13.12 1.40
N TRP A 171 -9.80 11.92 0.98
CA TRP A 171 -8.81 11.13 1.73
C TRP A 171 -7.49 11.87 1.88
N ILE A 172 -6.97 12.41 0.76
CA ILE A 172 -5.73 13.19 0.75
C ILE A 172 -5.85 14.39 1.70
N ARG A 173 -6.91 15.18 1.55
CA ARG A 173 -7.16 16.39 2.35
C ARG A 173 -7.24 16.13 3.84
N THR A 174 -7.87 15.02 4.22
CA THR A 174 -8.11 14.67 5.64
C THR A 174 -7.02 13.80 6.26
N THR A 175 -5.98 13.44 5.51
CA THR A 175 -4.83 12.73 6.08
C THR A 175 -4.14 13.63 7.12
N PRO A 176 -3.90 13.15 8.35
CA PRO A 176 -3.19 13.92 9.36
C PRO A 176 -1.81 14.36 8.86
N LEU A 177 -1.46 15.62 9.12
CA LEU A 177 -0.22 16.22 8.61
C LEU A 177 1.03 15.46 9.09
N ASP A 178 1.12 15.16 10.39
CA ASP A 178 2.22 14.38 10.95
C ASP A 178 2.28 12.97 10.35
N GLY A 179 1.14 12.35 10.09
CA GLY A 179 1.05 11.05 9.43
C GLY A 179 1.61 11.08 8.00
N TYR A 180 1.18 12.06 7.20
CA TYR A 180 1.70 12.24 5.85
C TYR A 180 3.21 12.52 5.84
N ILE A 181 3.68 13.41 6.70
CA ILE A 181 5.11 13.76 6.83
C ILE A 181 5.91 12.54 7.29
N GLY A 182 5.43 11.83 8.31
CA GLY A 182 6.11 10.68 8.88
C GLY A 182 6.29 9.55 7.86
N CYS A 183 5.22 9.16 7.17
CA CYS A 183 5.29 8.13 6.14
C CYS A 183 6.08 8.60 4.90
N SER A 184 5.95 9.88 4.50
CA SER A 184 6.74 10.45 3.40
C SER A 184 8.24 10.53 3.71
N ALA A 185 8.63 10.56 4.98
CA ALA A 185 10.02 10.46 5.40
C ALA A 185 10.52 9.01 5.49
N ALA A 186 9.64 8.08 5.91
CA ALA A 186 9.98 6.67 6.05
C ALA A 186 10.10 5.93 4.71
N ILE A 187 9.14 6.11 3.78
CA ILE A 187 9.11 5.42 2.48
C ILE A 187 10.44 5.55 1.72
N PRO A 188 11.06 6.73 1.57
CA PRO A 188 12.30 6.87 0.83
C PRO A 188 13.53 6.20 1.44
N THR A 189 13.41 5.68 2.66
CA THR A 189 14.50 4.93 3.30
C THR A 189 14.53 3.46 2.89
N VAL A 190 13.54 2.99 2.11
CA VAL A 190 13.54 1.63 1.58
C VAL A 190 14.73 1.42 0.65
N ASP A 191 15.55 0.43 0.95
CA ASP A 191 16.66 -0.04 0.13
C ASP A 191 16.86 -1.53 0.42
N VAL A 192 16.02 -2.36 -0.20
CA VAL A 192 15.99 -3.80 0.07
C VAL A 192 16.18 -4.64 -1.21
N THR A 193 16.56 -4.00 -2.32
CA THR A 193 16.70 -4.71 -3.61
C THR A 193 17.67 -5.88 -3.50
N ASP A 194 18.82 -5.69 -2.87
CA ASP A 194 19.84 -6.74 -2.71
C ASP A 194 19.43 -7.85 -1.72
N ARG A 195 18.34 -7.64 -0.97
CA ARG A 195 17.80 -8.56 0.00
C ARG A 195 16.51 -9.27 -0.45
N LEU A 196 15.99 -8.94 -1.63
CA LEU A 196 14.75 -9.56 -2.14
C LEU A 196 14.86 -11.08 -2.27
N HIS A 197 16.06 -11.60 -2.48
CA HIS A 197 16.33 -13.03 -2.52
C HIS A 197 16.07 -13.78 -1.20
N GLU A 198 15.96 -13.05 -0.07
CA GLU A 198 15.61 -13.61 1.25
C GLU A 198 14.10 -13.87 1.37
N ILE A 199 13.27 -13.25 0.49
CA ILE A 199 11.82 -13.42 0.47
C ILE A 199 11.48 -14.63 -0.40
N THR A 200 11.27 -15.78 0.24
CA THR A 200 11.08 -17.07 -0.43
C THR A 200 9.62 -17.50 -0.59
N VAL A 201 8.68 -16.65 -0.15
CA VAL A 201 7.24 -16.90 -0.32
C VAL A 201 6.81 -16.52 -1.74
N PRO A 202 5.78 -17.18 -2.30
CA PRO A 202 5.24 -16.81 -3.60
C PRO A 202 4.80 -15.35 -3.66
N CYS A 203 5.25 -14.63 -4.69
CA CYS A 203 4.99 -13.22 -4.88
C CYS A 203 4.24 -12.96 -6.19
N MET A 204 3.34 -12.00 -6.17
CA MET A 204 2.81 -11.37 -7.37
C MET A 204 3.17 -9.89 -7.36
N VAL A 205 3.89 -9.44 -8.37
CA VAL A 205 4.20 -8.03 -8.59
C VAL A 205 3.20 -7.48 -9.60
N MET A 206 2.48 -6.43 -9.23
CA MET A 206 1.49 -5.79 -10.09
C MET A 206 1.86 -4.34 -10.34
N VAL A 207 1.57 -3.83 -11.54
CA VAL A 207 1.82 -2.42 -11.86
C VAL A 207 0.85 -1.93 -12.93
N GLY A 208 0.36 -0.70 -12.79
CA GLY A 208 -0.34 -0.01 -13.87
C GLY A 208 0.60 0.29 -15.03
N ALA A 209 0.17 0.00 -16.27
CA ALA A 209 0.99 0.22 -17.47
C ALA A 209 1.43 1.70 -17.62
N ASP A 210 0.60 2.61 -17.12
CA ASP A 210 0.81 4.07 -17.22
C ASP A 210 1.18 4.69 -15.85
N ASP A 211 1.67 3.90 -14.89
CA ASP A 211 2.10 4.41 -13.57
C ASP A 211 3.34 5.29 -13.72
N ILE A 212 3.18 6.59 -13.47
CA ILE A 212 4.26 7.58 -13.48
C ILE A 212 4.83 7.85 -12.08
N ALA A 213 4.18 7.35 -11.03
CA ALA A 213 4.64 7.52 -9.65
C ALA A 213 5.64 6.43 -9.25
N MET A 214 5.36 5.19 -9.66
CA MET A 214 6.23 4.00 -9.54
C MET A 214 6.26 3.28 -10.90
N PRO A 215 7.08 3.75 -11.85
CA PRO A 215 7.06 3.25 -13.23
C PRO A 215 7.28 1.73 -13.34
N PRO A 216 6.77 1.06 -14.39
CA PRO A 216 6.86 -0.39 -14.57
C PRO A 216 8.25 -0.99 -14.39
N VAL A 217 9.30 -0.25 -14.72
CA VAL A 217 10.70 -0.69 -14.51
C VAL A 217 11.02 -1.01 -13.04
N MET A 218 10.32 -0.40 -12.08
CA MET A 218 10.47 -0.71 -10.66
C MET A 218 9.82 -2.07 -10.32
N ALA A 219 8.68 -2.36 -10.91
CA ALA A 219 8.03 -3.67 -10.81
C ALA A 219 8.86 -4.78 -11.48
N GLU A 220 9.43 -4.50 -12.65
CA GLU A 220 10.37 -5.42 -13.32
C GLU A 220 11.61 -5.71 -12.46
N THR A 221 12.07 -4.71 -11.68
CA THR A 221 13.20 -4.89 -10.76
C THR A 221 12.81 -5.80 -9.60
N LEU A 222 11.61 -5.64 -9.03
CA LEU A 222 11.09 -6.54 -8.00
C LEU A 222 10.99 -7.97 -8.52
N ASP A 223 10.34 -8.18 -9.66
CA ASP A 223 10.14 -9.50 -10.28
C ASP A 223 11.45 -10.19 -10.58
N ARG A 224 12.46 -9.47 -11.06
CA ARG A 224 13.78 -10.03 -11.39
C ARG A 224 14.54 -10.53 -10.16
N HIS A 225 14.36 -9.93 -8.99
CA HIS A 225 15.15 -10.22 -7.79
C HIS A 225 14.41 -11.11 -6.77
N LEU A 226 13.10 -11.23 -6.87
CA LEU A 226 12.32 -12.17 -6.04
C LEU A 226 12.46 -13.59 -6.58
N PRO A 227 12.77 -14.59 -5.73
CA PRO A 227 13.00 -15.97 -6.18
C PRO A 227 11.79 -16.64 -6.81
N GLU A 228 10.59 -16.34 -6.32
CA GLU A 228 9.33 -16.91 -6.79
C GLU A 228 8.32 -15.76 -6.99
N SER A 229 8.31 -15.19 -8.19
CA SER A 229 7.41 -14.09 -8.52
C SER A 229 6.77 -14.24 -9.89
N GLN A 230 5.65 -13.52 -10.09
CA GLN A 230 5.03 -13.30 -11.36
C GLN A 230 4.70 -11.82 -11.53
N LEU A 231 5.09 -11.24 -12.66
CA LEU A 231 4.77 -9.86 -13.01
C LEU A 231 3.43 -9.77 -13.75
N VAL A 232 2.56 -8.89 -13.30
CA VAL A 232 1.27 -8.58 -13.94
C VAL A 232 1.19 -7.09 -14.23
N VAL A 233 1.17 -6.71 -15.50
CA VAL A 233 0.96 -5.33 -15.93
C VAL A 233 -0.54 -5.12 -16.16
N ILE A 234 -1.14 -4.15 -15.48
CA ILE A 234 -2.55 -3.80 -15.62
C ILE A 234 -2.68 -2.73 -16.73
N PRO A 235 -3.29 -3.07 -17.86
CA PRO A 235 -3.40 -2.13 -18.97
C PRO A 235 -4.32 -0.95 -18.60
N ASP A 236 -4.08 0.20 -19.21
CA ASP A 236 -4.88 1.43 -19.01
C ASP A 236 -5.02 1.88 -17.55
N ALA A 237 -4.04 1.60 -16.70
CA ALA A 237 -4.01 1.98 -15.29
C ALA A 237 -2.80 2.83 -14.94
N GLY A 238 -3.02 3.87 -14.14
CA GLY A 238 -1.98 4.62 -13.44
C GLY A 238 -1.60 3.97 -12.11
N HIS A 239 -1.24 4.80 -11.12
CA HIS A 239 -0.65 4.37 -9.84
C HIS A 239 -1.64 3.68 -8.88
N LEU A 240 -2.90 4.07 -8.85
CA LEU A 240 -3.91 3.33 -8.08
C LEU A 240 -4.64 2.36 -9.01
N SER A 241 -3.90 1.37 -9.50
CA SER A 241 -4.36 0.41 -10.51
C SER A 241 -5.59 -0.37 -10.06
N ASN A 242 -5.74 -0.63 -8.77
CA ASN A 242 -6.91 -1.25 -8.17
C ASN A 242 -8.18 -0.40 -8.27
N LEU A 243 -8.08 0.92 -8.19
CA LEU A 243 -9.22 1.84 -8.33
C LEU A 243 -9.54 2.15 -9.80
N GLU A 244 -8.49 2.24 -10.63
CA GLU A 244 -8.64 2.61 -12.04
C GLU A 244 -9.13 1.43 -12.89
N GLN A 245 -8.65 0.22 -12.60
CA GLN A 245 -8.97 -1.02 -13.32
C GLN A 245 -9.31 -2.16 -12.35
N SER A 246 -10.27 -1.93 -11.44
CA SER A 246 -10.63 -2.88 -10.39
C SER A 246 -10.99 -4.28 -10.91
N GLY A 247 -11.62 -4.38 -12.07
CA GLY A 247 -11.95 -5.66 -12.69
C GLY A 247 -10.73 -6.47 -13.09
N ALA A 248 -9.73 -5.82 -13.74
CA ALA A 248 -8.48 -6.47 -14.13
C ALA A 248 -7.63 -6.82 -12.91
N PHE A 249 -7.55 -5.91 -11.93
CA PHE A 249 -6.85 -6.12 -10.67
C PHE A 249 -7.40 -7.32 -9.89
N ASN A 250 -8.71 -7.36 -9.64
CA ASN A 250 -9.37 -8.47 -8.96
C ASN A 250 -9.29 -9.79 -9.74
N SER A 251 -9.31 -9.75 -11.07
CA SER A 251 -9.09 -10.94 -11.91
C SER A 251 -7.67 -11.51 -11.77
N ALA A 252 -6.66 -10.65 -11.61
CA ALA A 252 -5.29 -11.08 -11.34
C ALA A 252 -5.18 -11.71 -9.96
N LEU A 253 -5.76 -11.09 -8.92
CA LEU A 253 -5.83 -11.66 -7.57
C LEU A 253 -6.51 -13.04 -7.57
N ALA A 254 -7.64 -13.18 -8.25
CA ALA A 254 -8.38 -14.44 -8.33
C ALA A 254 -7.55 -15.57 -8.98
N ARG A 255 -6.75 -15.26 -9.99
CA ARG A 255 -5.84 -16.23 -10.62
C ARG A 255 -4.71 -16.63 -9.69
N PHE A 256 -4.11 -15.67 -9.00
CA PHE A 256 -3.02 -15.92 -8.06
C PHE A 256 -3.49 -16.79 -6.90
N TYR A 257 -4.59 -16.41 -6.25
CA TYR A 257 -5.11 -17.11 -5.08
C TYR A 257 -5.91 -18.39 -5.39
N LYS A 258 -6.00 -18.82 -6.65
CA LYS A 258 -6.66 -20.09 -7.02
C LYS A 258 -5.96 -21.31 -6.41
N HIS A 259 -4.70 -21.17 -6.07
CA HIS A 259 -3.83 -22.26 -5.60
C HIS A 259 -3.51 -22.18 -4.10
N TYR A 260 -4.10 -21.19 -3.39
CA TYR A 260 -3.93 -20.95 -1.95
C TYR A 260 -5.31 -20.93 -1.21
#